data_f310b69a78824aac741d8d57b7b14198
#
_entry.id   f310b69a78824aac741d8d57b7b14198
#
_cell.length_a   1.000
_cell.length_b   1.000
_cell.length_c   1.000
_cell.angle_alpha   90.00
_cell.angle_beta   90.00
_cell.angle_gamma   90.00
#
_symmetry.space_group_name_H-M   'P 1'
#
loop_
_entity.id
_entity.type
_entity.pdbx_description
1 polymer ?
#
loop_
_entity_poly.entity_id
_entity_poly.type
_entity_poly.pdbx_seq_one_letter_code
_entity_poly.pdbx_strand_id
1 'polypeptide(L)'
;MRPVEIAKWSEIPDRQPVGAIVSGIDLVIVRWDDKHSVLYGRCLHRGAMLADGHISGDDIICSLHGWDYEYMTGVSSYTNEERLDKFTSWIDGDSLLVDEEEILVWERSHPQPYDRSAYQGAWQDPHGTPEEPHVALIHQLGTEGLDYLGHHGPVGSMGVPRDQLPGWDDIQFLTAQLARLPQLDNVPVATEVVIGPNAERPLTLDIPLFVSDMSFGALSFEAKVALAKGAEMAGTGICS
;
A
#
# COMPACT_ATOMS: atom_id res chain seq x y z
N MET A 1 -7.22 9.75 -34.25
CA MET A 1 -6.15 8.76 -34.02
C MET A 1 -4.81 9.44 -34.24
N ARG A 2 -3.99 9.52 -33.23
CA ARG A 2 -2.67 10.13 -33.25
C ARG A 2 -1.62 9.12 -32.78
N PRO A 3 -0.99 8.37 -33.72
CA PRO A 3 -0.05 7.33 -33.37
C PRO A 3 1.22 7.89 -32.72
N VAL A 4 1.64 7.30 -31.62
CA VAL A 4 2.91 7.59 -30.91
C VAL A 4 3.62 6.28 -30.65
N GLU A 5 4.90 6.22 -31.04
CA GLU A 5 5.77 5.09 -30.72
C GLU A 5 6.12 5.11 -29.21
N ILE A 6 5.92 3.98 -28.56
CA ILE A 6 6.19 3.84 -27.11
C ILE A 6 7.33 2.87 -26.82
N ALA A 7 7.66 1.98 -27.75
CA ALA A 7 8.77 1.04 -27.63
C ALA A 7 9.14 0.44 -28.99
N LYS A 8 10.34 -0.12 -29.09
CA LYS A 8 10.70 -1.05 -30.17
C LYS A 8 10.26 -2.45 -29.82
N TRP A 9 9.53 -3.10 -30.71
CA TRP A 9 9.01 -4.45 -30.47
C TRP A 9 10.14 -5.46 -30.16
N SER A 10 11.23 -5.37 -30.87
CA SER A 10 12.41 -6.22 -30.68
C SER A 10 13.10 -6.01 -29.33
N GLU A 11 12.92 -4.88 -28.68
CA GLU A 11 13.53 -4.54 -27.39
C GLU A 11 12.65 -4.87 -26.17
N ILE A 12 11.37 -5.19 -26.38
CA ILE A 12 10.46 -5.55 -25.29
C ILE A 12 10.75 -7.00 -24.88
N PRO A 13 11.21 -7.24 -23.66
CA PRO A 13 11.46 -8.61 -23.18
C PRO A 13 10.16 -9.38 -22.99
N ASP A 14 10.20 -10.70 -23.23
CA ASP A 14 9.03 -11.56 -23.03
C ASP A 14 8.68 -11.67 -21.54
N ARG A 15 7.40 -11.51 -21.21
CA ARG A 15 6.86 -11.58 -19.84
C ARG A 15 7.64 -10.77 -18.80
N GLN A 16 7.98 -9.54 -19.17
CA GLN A 16 8.50 -8.56 -18.23
C GLN A 16 7.76 -7.24 -18.45
N PRO A 17 7.36 -6.55 -17.40
CA PRO A 17 6.71 -5.25 -17.54
C PRO A 17 7.72 -4.19 -17.98
N VAL A 18 7.35 -3.36 -18.93
CA VAL A 18 8.17 -2.24 -19.44
C VAL A 18 7.36 -0.96 -19.34
N GLY A 19 7.96 0.09 -18.81
CA GLY A 19 7.32 1.39 -18.68
C GLY A 19 7.40 2.23 -19.95
N ALA A 20 6.35 2.97 -20.24
CA ALA A 20 6.35 4.04 -21.23
C ALA A 20 5.56 5.25 -20.73
N ILE A 21 5.70 6.38 -21.40
CA ILE A 21 5.00 7.61 -21.06
C ILE A 21 4.44 8.24 -22.32
N VAL A 22 3.16 8.55 -22.28
CA VAL A 22 2.51 9.30 -23.36
C VAL A 22 1.71 10.44 -22.74
N SER A 23 2.02 11.67 -23.17
CA SER A 23 1.37 12.90 -22.68
C SER A 23 1.33 13.04 -21.14
N GLY A 24 2.37 12.54 -20.45
CA GLY A 24 2.47 12.57 -18.99
C GLY A 24 1.79 11.39 -18.28
N ILE A 25 1.12 10.51 -18.99
CA ILE A 25 0.48 9.32 -18.44
C ILE A 25 1.46 8.15 -18.46
N ASP A 26 1.61 7.49 -17.32
CA ASP A 26 2.40 6.28 -17.19
C ASP A 26 1.66 5.09 -17.76
N LEU A 27 2.34 4.32 -18.58
CA LEU A 27 1.87 3.10 -19.20
C LEU A 27 2.74 1.92 -18.80
N VAL A 28 2.17 0.73 -18.70
CA VAL A 28 2.91 -0.51 -18.59
C VAL A 28 2.63 -1.37 -19.82
N ILE A 29 3.70 -1.87 -20.41
CA ILE A 29 3.68 -2.74 -21.59
C ILE A 29 4.07 -4.13 -21.11
N VAL A 30 3.31 -5.14 -21.50
CA VAL A 30 3.69 -6.54 -21.36
C VAL A 30 3.60 -7.20 -22.71
N ARG A 31 4.67 -7.89 -23.11
CA ARG A 31 4.74 -8.77 -24.27
C ARG A 31 4.70 -10.22 -23.80
N TRP A 32 3.98 -11.06 -24.54
CA TRP A 32 4.02 -12.52 -24.36
C TRP A 32 3.81 -13.18 -25.73
N ASP A 33 4.74 -14.03 -26.08
CA ASP A 33 4.78 -14.61 -27.41
C ASP A 33 4.77 -13.51 -28.51
N ASP A 34 3.80 -13.57 -29.44
CA ASP A 34 3.61 -12.55 -30.46
C ASP A 34 2.48 -11.55 -30.11
N LYS A 35 2.08 -11.49 -28.84
CA LYS A 35 1.01 -10.64 -28.34
C LYS A 35 1.55 -9.58 -27.39
N HIS A 36 0.75 -8.57 -27.14
CA HIS A 36 1.05 -7.54 -26.18
C HIS A 36 -0.20 -6.92 -25.57
N SER A 37 0.00 -6.23 -24.48
CA SER A 37 -0.96 -5.28 -23.91
C SER A 37 -0.26 -4.01 -23.50
N VAL A 38 -1.00 -2.91 -23.55
CA VAL A 38 -0.61 -1.62 -23.02
C VAL A 38 -1.72 -1.21 -22.05
N LEU A 39 -1.35 -1.13 -20.77
CA LEU A 39 -2.27 -0.80 -19.69
C LEU A 39 -1.85 0.49 -19.01
N TYR A 40 -2.74 1.09 -18.23
CA TYR A 40 -2.38 2.15 -17.30
C TYR A 40 -1.26 1.68 -16.38
N GLY A 41 -0.21 2.48 -16.27
CA GLY A 41 1.08 2.05 -15.71
C GLY A 41 1.20 2.16 -14.20
N ARG A 42 0.16 2.66 -13.50
CA ARG A 42 0.22 2.79 -12.04
C ARG A 42 -0.76 1.86 -11.34
N CYS A 43 -0.29 1.26 -10.26
CA CYS A 43 -1.09 0.44 -9.37
C CYS A 43 -2.23 1.28 -8.75
N LEU A 44 -3.47 0.79 -8.82
CA LEU A 44 -4.65 1.51 -8.32
C LEU A 44 -4.64 1.63 -6.79
N HIS A 45 -3.88 0.77 -6.10
CA HIS A 45 -3.78 0.81 -4.64
C HIS A 45 -3.05 2.07 -4.14
N ARG A 46 -1.82 2.34 -4.61
CA ARG A 46 -0.96 3.42 -4.11
C ARG A 46 -0.15 4.13 -5.19
N GLY A 47 -0.47 3.94 -6.45
CA GLY A 47 0.18 4.64 -7.56
C GLY A 47 1.61 4.20 -7.88
N ALA A 48 2.09 3.10 -7.31
CA ALA A 48 3.40 2.55 -7.66
C ALA A 48 3.47 2.20 -9.15
N MET A 49 4.62 2.40 -9.79
CA MET A 49 4.79 2.03 -11.19
C MET A 49 4.77 0.51 -11.35
N LEU A 50 3.89 0.03 -12.19
CA LEU A 50 3.79 -1.41 -12.49
C LEU A 50 4.96 -1.91 -13.34
N ALA A 51 5.66 -1.01 -14.01
CA ALA A 51 6.91 -1.32 -14.70
C ALA A 51 8.04 -1.75 -13.76
N ASP A 52 7.99 -1.34 -12.48
CA ASP A 52 8.94 -1.76 -11.44
C ASP A 52 8.54 -3.10 -10.81
N GLY A 53 7.42 -3.68 -11.23
CA GLY A 53 6.92 -4.97 -10.79
C GLY A 53 7.55 -6.15 -11.51
N HIS A 54 6.91 -7.29 -11.38
CA HIS A 54 7.31 -8.52 -12.08
C HIS A 54 6.07 -9.30 -12.53
N ILE A 55 6.29 -10.27 -13.41
CA ILE A 55 5.23 -11.19 -13.84
C ILE A 55 5.27 -12.46 -12.99
N SER A 56 4.11 -12.87 -12.51
CA SER A 56 3.89 -14.16 -11.85
C SER A 56 2.65 -14.82 -12.47
N GLY A 57 2.84 -15.92 -13.19
CA GLY A 57 1.78 -16.51 -14.00
C GLY A 57 1.30 -15.56 -15.09
N ASP A 58 0.03 -15.21 -15.05
CA ASP A 58 -0.59 -14.26 -15.98
C ASP A 58 -0.78 -12.85 -15.40
N ASP A 59 -0.23 -12.59 -14.21
CA ASP A 59 -0.42 -11.34 -13.48
C ASP A 59 0.85 -10.48 -13.43
N ILE A 60 0.65 -9.16 -13.56
CA ILE A 60 1.64 -8.15 -13.15
C ILE A 60 1.52 -8.00 -11.64
N ILE A 61 2.57 -8.27 -10.91
CA ILE A 61 2.63 -8.09 -9.46
C ILE A 61 3.29 -6.76 -9.14
N CYS A 62 2.57 -5.89 -8.44
CA CYS A 62 3.09 -4.61 -7.98
C CYS A 62 4.21 -4.82 -6.95
N SER A 63 5.37 -4.21 -7.16
CA SER A 63 6.54 -4.34 -6.29
C SER A 63 6.33 -3.78 -4.88
N LEU A 64 5.37 -2.86 -4.72
CA LEU A 64 5.19 -2.15 -3.44
C LEU A 64 4.45 -3.01 -2.39
N HIS A 65 3.30 -3.60 -2.78
CA HIS A 65 2.46 -4.36 -1.82
C HIS A 65 1.94 -5.69 -2.39
N GLY A 66 2.46 -6.16 -3.53
CA GLY A 66 2.03 -7.43 -4.13
C GLY A 66 0.65 -7.39 -4.77
N TRP A 67 0.08 -6.21 -5.05
CA TRP A 67 -1.19 -6.09 -5.78
C TRP A 67 -1.03 -6.66 -7.17
N ASP A 68 -2.02 -7.38 -7.65
CA ASP A 68 -1.98 -8.11 -8.92
C ASP A 68 -2.92 -7.53 -9.98
N TYR A 69 -2.56 -7.72 -11.24
CA TYR A 69 -3.41 -7.39 -12.39
C TYR A 69 -3.08 -8.32 -13.55
N GLU A 70 -4.05 -9.07 -14.03
CA GLU A 70 -3.86 -9.90 -15.22
C GLU A 70 -3.43 -9.04 -16.41
N TYR A 71 -2.26 -9.30 -16.99
CA TYR A 71 -1.70 -8.44 -18.03
C TYR A 71 -2.50 -8.44 -19.33
N MET A 72 -3.33 -9.44 -19.58
CA MET A 72 -4.19 -9.50 -20.79
C MET A 72 -5.42 -8.59 -20.67
N THR A 73 -6.01 -8.51 -19.49
CA THR A 73 -7.31 -7.84 -19.25
C THR A 73 -7.23 -6.61 -18.39
N GLY A 74 -6.19 -6.50 -17.56
CA GLY A 74 -6.02 -5.48 -16.54
C GLY A 74 -6.79 -5.75 -15.24
N VAL A 75 -7.56 -6.83 -15.15
CA VAL A 75 -8.39 -7.14 -13.97
C VAL A 75 -7.52 -7.70 -12.85
N SER A 76 -7.74 -7.27 -11.61
CA SER A 76 -7.10 -7.86 -10.43
C SER A 76 -7.73 -9.23 -10.12
N SER A 77 -6.88 -10.24 -9.95
CA SER A 77 -7.33 -11.57 -9.53
C SER A 77 -7.81 -11.59 -8.08
N TYR A 78 -7.29 -10.68 -7.24
CA TYR A 78 -7.69 -10.50 -5.85
C TYR A 78 -9.01 -9.76 -5.72
N THR A 79 -9.22 -8.71 -6.52
CA THR A 79 -10.42 -7.87 -6.51
C THR A 79 -10.92 -7.62 -7.93
N ASN A 80 -11.84 -8.45 -8.40
CA ASN A 80 -12.37 -8.38 -9.79
C ASN A 80 -13.06 -7.05 -10.14
N GLU A 81 -13.36 -6.23 -9.15
CA GLU A 81 -13.90 -4.88 -9.32
C GLU A 81 -12.83 -3.87 -9.72
N GLU A 82 -11.56 -4.15 -9.43
CA GLU A 82 -10.42 -3.31 -9.80
C GLU A 82 -9.87 -3.74 -11.16
N ARG A 83 -9.72 -2.76 -12.02
CA ARG A 83 -9.24 -2.98 -13.38
C ARG A 83 -8.40 -1.81 -13.86
N LEU A 84 -7.21 -2.11 -14.34
CA LEU A 84 -6.40 -1.16 -15.11
C LEU A 84 -7.03 -0.95 -16.48
N ASP A 85 -7.10 0.31 -16.91
CA ASP A 85 -7.54 0.62 -18.27
C ASP A 85 -6.50 0.15 -19.28
N LYS A 86 -7.01 -0.42 -20.38
CA LYS A 86 -6.22 -0.93 -21.49
C LYS A 86 -6.36 0.01 -22.68
N PHE A 87 -5.24 0.40 -23.26
CA PHE A 87 -5.19 1.32 -24.38
C PHE A 87 -5.02 0.59 -25.72
N THR A 88 -5.62 1.16 -26.74
CA THR A 88 -5.46 0.67 -28.12
C THR A 88 -4.01 0.78 -28.56
N SER A 89 -3.45 -0.34 -28.98
CA SER A 89 -2.06 -0.44 -29.39
C SER A 89 -1.89 -1.43 -30.55
N TRP A 90 -0.90 -1.18 -31.41
CA TRP A 90 -0.59 -2.02 -32.56
C TRP A 90 0.89 -1.97 -32.90
N ILE A 91 1.33 -2.95 -33.67
CA ILE A 91 2.70 -3.04 -34.15
C ILE A 91 2.74 -2.57 -35.60
N ASP A 92 3.66 -1.67 -35.93
CA ASP A 92 3.97 -1.26 -37.29
C ASP A 92 5.48 -1.40 -37.52
N GLY A 93 5.85 -2.40 -38.31
CA GLY A 93 7.24 -2.82 -38.43
C GLY A 93 7.84 -3.28 -37.11
N ASP A 94 8.82 -2.56 -36.59
CA ASP A 94 9.42 -2.82 -35.28
C ASP A 94 8.95 -1.82 -34.19
N SER A 95 7.94 -1.02 -34.50
CA SER A 95 7.45 0.00 -33.57
C SER A 95 6.13 -0.46 -32.92
N LEU A 96 6.07 -0.45 -31.60
CA LEU A 96 4.83 -0.54 -30.84
C LEU A 96 4.24 0.86 -30.69
N LEU A 97 3.03 1.04 -31.20
CA LEU A 97 2.32 2.31 -31.26
C LEU A 97 1.08 2.29 -30.38
N VAL A 98 0.70 3.46 -29.88
CA VAL A 98 -0.58 3.73 -29.19
C VAL A 98 -1.27 4.93 -29.81
N ASP A 99 -2.57 5.06 -29.54
CA ASP A 99 -3.32 6.27 -29.90
C ASP A 99 -3.26 7.30 -28.76
N GLU A 100 -2.43 8.32 -28.93
CA GLU A 100 -2.30 9.41 -27.95
C GLU A 100 -3.63 10.15 -27.70
N GLU A 101 -4.49 10.25 -28.70
CA GLU A 101 -5.77 10.93 -28.56
C GLU A 101 -6.70 10.16 -27.59
N GLU A 102 -6.69 8.83 -27.63
CA GLU A 102 -7.39 7.99 -26.66
C GLU A 102 -6.90 8.25 -25.24
N ILE A 103 -5.58 8.30 -25.04
CA ILE A 103 -4.95 8.55 -23.73
C ILE A 103 -5.30 9.95 -23.21
N LEU A 104 -5.29 10.96 -24.04
CA LEU A 104 -5.67 12.33 -23.67
C LEU A 104 -7.17 12.45 -23.32
N VAL A 105 -8.04 11.68 -23.99
CA VAL A 105 -9.47 11.61 -23.66
C VAL A 105 -9.65 10.92 -22.31
N TRP A 106 -8.95 9.83 -22.09
CA TRP A 106 -8.98 9.08 -20.84
C TRP A 106 -8.50 9.94 -19.66
N GLU A 107 -7.40 10.68 -19.80
CA GLU A 107 -6.82 11.56 -18.77
C GLU A 107 -7.84 12.58 -18.24
N ARG A 108 -8.66 13.16 -19.11
CA ARG A 108 -9.66 14.18 -18.72
C ARG A 108 -10.69 13.66 -17.72
N SER A 109 -10.98 12.37 -17.77
CA SER A 109 -11.92 11.71 -16.84
C SER A 109 -11.21 11.02 -15.66
N HIS A 110 -9.88 10.92 -15.72
CA HIS A 110 -9.05 10.26 -14.70
C HIS A 110 -7.93 11.21 -14.25
N PRO A 111 -8.23 12.23 -13.42
CA PRO A 111 -7.21 13.13 -12.91
C PRO A 111 -6.10 12.36 -12.22
N GLN A 112 -4.85 12.66 -12.55
CA GLN A 112 -3.69 11.99 -11.98
C GLN A 112 -3.34 12.62 -10.64
N PRO A 113 -3.55 11.92 -9.50
CA PRO A 113 -3.27 12.48 -8.19
C PRO A 113 -1.79 12.50 -7.83
N TYR A 114 -0.95 11.89 -8.68
CA TYR A 114 0.46 11.67 -8.38
C TYR A 114 1.34 12.71 -9.06
N ASP A 115 2.19 13.37 -8.26
CA ASP A 115 3.29 14.14 -8.79
C ASP A 115 4.38 13.17 -9.28
N ARG A 116 4.53 13.11 -10.60
CA ARG A 116 5.52 12.22 -11.21
C ARG A 116 6.94 12.57 -10.80
N SER A 117 7.23 13.84 -10.58
CA SER A 117 8.58 14.30 -10.20
C SER A 117 8.93 13.88 -8.76
N ALA A 118 7.92 13.61 -7.93
CA ALA A 118 8.10 13.13 -6.57
C ALA A 118 8.20 11.58 -6.49
N TYR A 119 7.83 10.85 -7.55
CA TYR A 119 7.93 9.40 -7.57
C TYR A 119 9.38 8.95 -7.79
N GLN A 120 9.92 8.18 -6.87
CA GLN A 120 11.31 7.72 -6.87
C GLN A 120 11.46 6.20 -6.88
N GLY A 121 10.40 5.47 -7.26
CA GLY A 121 10.41 4.02 -7.20
C GLY A 121 10.14 3.52 -5.78
N ALA A 122 8.88 3.54 -5.37
CA ALA A 122 8.43 3.46 -3.98
C ALA A 122 9.06 2.35 -3.13
N TRP A 123 9.41 1.21 -3.71
CA TRP A 123 10.06 0.12 -2.98
C TRP A 123 11.60 0.24 -2.93
N GLN A 124 12.20 1.04 -3.80
CA GLN A 124 13.64 1.27 -3.86
C GLN A 124 14.05 2.61 -3.25
N ASP A 125 13.09 3.49 -2.97
CA ASP A 125 13.38 4.78 -2.38
C ASP A 125 13.75 4.65 -0.90
N PRO A 126 15.01 4.90 -0.53
CA PRO A 126 15.43 4.83 0.87
C PRO A 126 14.89 6.00 1.70
N HIS A 127 14.33 7.02 1.08
CA HIS A 127 13.89 8.23 1.77
C HIS A 127 12.40 8.22 2.13
N GLY A 128 11.63 7.33 1.48
CA GLY A 128 10.18 7.26 1.66
C GLY A 128 9.41 8.28 0.83
N THR A 129 8.11 8.16 0.88
CA THR A 129 7.15 9.10 0.31
C THR A 129 6.43 9.86 1.42
N PRO A 130 5.67 10.94 1.11
CA PRO A 130 4.84 11.60 2.10
C PRO A 130 3.86 10.67 2.81
N GLU A 131 3.40 9.61 2.14
CA GLU A 131 2.51 8.59 2.67
C GLU A 131 3.25 7.54 3.52
N GLU A 132 4.53 7.32 3.24
CA GLU A 132 5.37 6.33 3.91
C GLU A 132 6.70 6.95 4.41
N PRO A 133 6.66 7.86 5.37
CA PRO A 133 7.83 8.64 5.78
C PRO A 133 8.89 7.82 6.53
N HIS A 134 8.56 6.59 6.95
CA HIS A 134 9.45 5.72 7.72
C HIS A 134 10.22 4.70 6.89
N VAL A 135 10.12 4.74 5.55
CA VAL A 135 10.78 3.76 4.65
C VAL A 135 12.29 3.71 4.88
N ALA A 136 12.95 4.85 5.03
CA ALA A 136 14.39 4.90 5.30
C ALA A 136 14.78 4.15 6.58
N LEU A 137 14.03 4.36 7.66
CA LEU A 137 14.24 3.67 8.94
C LEU A 137 13.97 2.17 8.81
N ILE A 138 12.91 1.78 8.10
CA ILE A 138 12.56 0.37 7.89
C ILE A 138 13.67 -0.35 7.11
N HIS A 139 14.17 0.26 6.03
CA HIS A 139 15.28 -0.30 5.25
C HIS A 139 16.55 -0.43 6.09
N GLN A 140 16.84 0.59 6.91
CA GLN A 140 18.01 0.57 7.78
C GLN A 140 17.90 -0.51 8.85
N LEU A 141 16.74 -0.66 9.49
CA LEU A 141 16.47 -1.76 10.42
C LEU A 141 16.55 -3.14 9.76
N GLY A 142 16.09 -3.24 8.51
CA GLY A 142 16.19 -4.48 7.71
C GLY A 142 17.64 -4.85 7.38
N THR A 143 18.52 -3.86 7.20
CA THR A 143 19.91 -4.07 6.81
C THR A 143 20.85 -4.23 8.00
N GLU A 144 20.67 -3.40 9.03
CA GLU A 144 21.58 -3.29 10.18
C GLU A 144 21.04 -3.99 11.43
N GLY A 145 19.77 -4.38 11.41
CA GLY A 145 19.08 -4.99 12.54
C GLY A 145 18.71 -3.97 13.63
N LEU A 146 18.13 -4.48 14.71
CA LEU A 146 17.69 -3.64 15.83
C LEU A 146 18.85 -3.01 16.62
N ASP A 147 20.05 -3.56 16.50
CA ASP A 147 21.27 -3.05 17.15
C ASP A 147 21.59 -1.62 16.70
N TYR A 148 21.19 -1.23 15.49
CA TYR A 148 21.28 0.13 14.99
C TYR A 148 20.62 1.16 15.92
N LEU A 149 19.49 0.81 16.53
CA LEU A 149 18.77 1.71 17.45
C LEU A 149 19.45 1.88 18.80
N GLY A 150 20.37 0.98 19.17
CA GLY A 150 21.02 0.99 20.47
C GLY A 150 20.03 0.86 21.64
N HIS A 151 20.53 1.13 22.86
CA HIS A 151 19.74 0.97 24.07
C HIS A 151 18.55 1.94 24.18
N HIS A 152 18.65 3.08 23.57
CA HIS A 152 17.63 4.12 23.69
C HIS A 152 16.80 4.32 22.44
N GLY A 153 17.24 3.90 21.26
CA GLY A 153 16.53 4.03 20.00
C GLY A 153 15.51 5.18 19.93
N PRO A 154 14.93 5.48 18.78
CA PRO A 154 13.93 6.53 18.68
C PRO A 154 12.63 6.23 19.45
N VAL A 155 12.43 4.99 19.91
CA VAL A 155 11.19 4.51 20.56
C VAL A 155 11.44 3.88 21.93
N GLY A 156 12.50 4.29 22.64
CA GLY A 156 12.80 3.79 23.97
C GLY A 156 11.91 4.44 25.05
N SER A 157 11.65 3.73 26.14
CA SER A 157 11.07 4.32 27.35
C SER A 157 12.15 5.05 28.14
N MET A 158 11.83 6.25 28.59
CA MET A 158 12.78 7.08 29.32
C MET A 158 13.21 6.40 30.63
N GLY A 159 14.52 6.26 30.84
CA GLY A 159 15.10 5.65 32.03
C GLY A 159 15.13 4.12 32.07
N VAL A 160 14.62 3.44 31.03
CA VAL A 160 14.69 1.98 30.93
C VAL A 160 15.46 1.60 29.68
N PRO A 161 16.57 0.85 29.77
CA PRO A 161 17.27 0.32 28.62
C PRO A 161 16.32 -0.53 27.73
N ARG A 162 16.48 -0.43 26.41
CA ARG A 162 15.59 -1.10 25.46
C ARG A 162 15.60 -2.62 25.59
N ASP A 163 16.75 -3.20 25.88
CA ASP A 163 16.93 -4.64 26.11
C ASP A 163 16.20 -5.17 27.35
N GLN A 164 15.73 -4.27 28.22
CA GLN A 164 14.91 -4.61 29.39
C GLN A 164 13.42 -4.39 29.16
N LEU A 165 13.03 -3.87 27.98
CA LEU A 165 11.64 -3.72 27.61
C LEU A 165 11.13 -5.02 26.97
N PRO A 166 9.86 -5.38 27.21
CA PRO A 166 9.28 -6.54 26.53
C PRO A 166 9.25 -6.32 25.01
N GLY A 167 9.68 -7.31 24.25
CA GLY A 167 9.59 -7.37 22.81
C GLY A 167 8.37 -8.17 22.37
N TRP A 168 8.08 -8.18 21.07
CA TRP A 168 7.02 -9.00 20.53
C TRP A 168 7.29 -10.51 20.69
N ASP A 169 8.56 -10.91 20.76
CA ASP A 169 8.96 -12.31 20.99
C ASP A 169 8.62 -12.79 22.40
N ASP A 170 8.45 -11.87 23.37
CA ASP A 170 8.07 -12.15 24.75
C ASP A 170 6.55 -12.28 24.93
N ILE A 171 5.76 -11.96 23.90
CA ILE A 171 4.30 -11.90 23.98
C ILE A 171 3.72 -12.94 23.01
N GLN A 172 2.93 -13.88 23.56
CA GLN A 172 2.25 -14.90 22.78
C GLN A 172 0.77 -14.96 23.11
N PHE A 173 -0.05 -15.21 22.11
CA PHE A 173 -1.45 -15.53 22.34
C PHE A 173 -1.58 -16.94 22.89
N LEU A 174 -2.37 -17.09 23.96
CA LEU A 174 -2.80 -18.40 24.41
C LEU A 174 -3.89 -18.92 23.46
N THR A 175 -3.50 -19.79 22.56
CA THR A 175 -4.44 -20.42 21.62
C THR A 175 -5.26 -21.51 22.32
N ALA A 176 -6.51 -21.67 21.88
CA ALA A 176 -7.35 -22.78 22.33
C ALA A 176 -6.83 -24.11 21.76
N GLN A 177 -6.38 -25.04 22.60
CA GLN A 177 -5.88 -26.36 22.24
C GLN A 177 -6.26 -27.41 23.30
N LEU A 178 -6.32 -28.65 22.89
CA LEU A 178 -6.55 -29.83 23.76
C LEU A 178 -7.81 -29.69 24.63
N ALA A 179 -7.68 -29.20 25.85
CA ALA A 179 -8.79 -29.06 26.80
C ALA A 179 -9.80 -27.97 26.42
N ARG A 180 -9.47 -27.09 25.47
CA ARG A 180 -10.36 -26.06 24.97
C ARG A 180 -10.51 -26.20 23.46
N LEU A 181 -11.73 -26.41 23.01
CA LEU A 181 -12.01 -26.42 21.57
C LEU A 181 -11.85 -25.02 20.98
N PRO A 182 -11.12 -24.89 19.88
CA PRO A 182 -11.08 -23.63 19.14
C PRO A 182 -12.46 -23.30 18.55
N GLN A 183 -12.79 -22.04 18.46
CA GLN A 183 -14.00 -21.62 17.77
C GLN A 183 -13.83 -21.77 16.25
N LEU A 184 -14.93 -21.97 15.55
CA LEU A 184 -14.95 -21.94 14.09
C LEU A 184 -14.76 -20.50 13.59
N ASP A 185 -14.23 -20.32 12.39
CA ASP A 185 -13.91 -19.03 11.81
C ASP A 185 -15.15 -18.12 11.63
N ASN A 186 -16.32 -18.71 11.49
CA ASN A 186 -17.59 -18.00 11.31
C ASN A 186 -18.30 -17.64 12.63
N VAL A 187 -17.70 -17.91 13.78
CA VAL A 187 -18.29 -17.55 15.08
C VAL A 187 -18.05 -16.06 15.34
N PRO A 188 -19.10 -15.26 15.58
CA PRO A 188 -18.93 -13.86 15.93
C PRO A 188 -18.08 -13.67 17.19
N VAL A 189 -17.10 -12.81 17.14
CA VAL A 189 -16.23 -12.45 18.27
C VAL A 189 -16.68 -11.10 18.82
N ALA A 190 -16.96 -11.03 20.13
CA ALA A 190 -17.26 -9.78 20.80
C ALA A 190 -15.99 -8.91 20.88
N THR A 191 -16.10 -7.66 20.48
CA THR A 191 -15.01 -6.68 20.54
C THR A 191 -15.20 -5.65 21.65
N GLU A 192 -16.37 -5.63 22.29
CA GLU A 192 -16.69 -4.70 23.37
C GLU A 192 -15.72 -4.84 24.56
N VAL A 193 -15.26 -3.71 25.05
CA VAL A 193 -14.43 -3.61 26.25
C VAL A 193 -15.07 -2.64 27.25
N VAL A 194 -15.27 -3.10 28.50
CA VAL A 194 -15.77 -2.27 29.59
C VAL A 194 -14.62 -1.89 30.53
N ILE A 195 -14.27 -0.62 30.54
CA ILE A 195 -13.25 -0.06 31.43
C ILE A 195 -13.93 0.41 32.72
N GLY A 196 -13.45 -0.07 33.87
CA GLY A 196 -14.00 0.24 35.17
C GLY A 196 -15.41 -0.39 35.37
N PRO A 197 -15.60 -1.72 35.22
CA PRO A 197 -16.91 -2.35 35.30
C PRO A 197 -17.62 -2.13 36.66
N ASN A 198 -16.85 -1.80 37.70
CA ASN A 198 -17.38 -1.51 39.05
C ASN A 198 -17.50 0.01 39.33
N ALA A 199 -17.20 0.86 38.36
CA ALA A 199 -17.37 2.30 38.50
C ALA A 199 -18.86 2.68 38.43
N GLU A 200 -19.23 3.81 39.03
CA GLU A 200 -20.58 4.35 38.92
C GLU A 200 -20.99 4.61 37.46
N ARG A 201 -20.00 4.95 36.62
CA ARG A 201 -20.16 5.17 35.17
C ARG A 201 -19.02 4.49 34.43
N PRO A 202 -19.19 3.22 34.09
CA PRO A 202 -18.20 2.51 33.28
C PRO A 202 -18.06 3.14 31.89
N LEU A 203 -16.85 3.09 31.33
CA LEU A 203 -16.61 3.45 29.94
C LEU A 203 -16.68 2.19 29.09
N THR A 204 -17.64 2.14 28.19
CA THR A 204 -17.78 1.04 27.23
C THR A 204 -17.22 1.46 25.87
N LEU A 205 -16.38 0.62 25.31
CA LEU A 205 -15.84 0.76 23.96
C LEU A 205 -16.36 -0.37 23.10
N ASP A 206 -16.80 -0.08 21.88
CA ASP A 206 -17.29 -1.09 20.93
C ASP A 206 -16.15 -1.92 20.34
N ILE A 207 -14.93 -1.36 20.34
CA ILE A 207 -13.70 -2.00 19.84
C ILE A 207 -12.58 -1.91 20.88
N PRO A 208 -11.67 -2.91 20.96
CA PRO A 208 -10.59 -2.94 21.95
C PRO A 208 -9.39 -2.05 21.57
N LEU A 209 -9.67 -0.88 21.05
CA LEU A 209 -8.71 0.15 20.64
C LEU A 209 -9.20 1.50 21.14
N PHE A 210 -8.29 2.35 21.54
CA PHE A 210 -8.59 3.76 21.78
C PHE A 210 -7.39 4.63 21.41
N VAL A 211 -7.63 5.91 21.17
CA VAL A 211 -6.59 6.87 20.84
C VAL A 211 -5.86 7.26 22.15
N SER A 212 -4.56 6.95 22.20
CA SER A 212 -3.71 7.25 23.36
C SER A 212 -3.64 8.76 23.65
N ASP A 213 -3.20 9.08 24.85
CA ASP A 213 -3.04 10.46 25.29
C ASP A 213 -1.92 11.16 24.52
N MET A 214 -2.28 12.31 23.98
CA MET A 214 -1.38 13.20 23.28
C MET A 214 -1.73 14.63 23.68
N SER A 215 -0.76 15.35 24.22
CA SER A 215 -1.01 16.71 24.74
C SER A 215 -1.39 17.68 23.60
N PHE A 216 -2.18 18.68 23.95
CA PHE A 216 -2.38 19.84 23.10
C PHE A 216 -1.05 20.60 23.00
N GLY A 217 -0.58 20.82 21.76
CA GLY A 217 0.76 21.33 21.45
C GLY A 217 1.66 20.27 20.84
N ALA A 218 1.52 18.98 21.21
CA ALA A 218 2.07 17.87 20.42
C ALA A 218 1.24 17.65 19.16
N LEU A 219 -0.07 17.85 19.27
CA LEU A 219 -1.00 17.85 18.12
C LEU A 219 -1.65 19.23 17.96
N SER A 220 -1.96 19.58 16.71
CA SER A 220 -2.78 20.76 16.43
C SER A 220 -4.23 20.56 16.90
N PHE A 221 -4.96 21.66 16.97
CA PHE A 221 -6.40 21.64 17.29
C PHE A 221 -7.17 20.76 16.30
N GLU A 222 -6.90 20.92 15.00
CA GLU A 222 -7.55 20.18 13.92
C GLU A 222 -7.29 18.68 14.04
N ALA A 223 -6.06 18.28 14.34
CA ALA A 223 -5.69 16.88 14.52
C ALA A 223 -6.41 16.27 15.73
N LYS A 224 -6.49 16.98 16.87
CA LYS A 224 -7.25 16.51 18.04
C LYS A 224 -8.75 16.38 17.76
N VAL A 225 -9.34 17.34 17.07
CA VAL A 225 -10.76 17.30 16.68
C VAL A 225 -11.00 16.14 15.72
N ALA A 226 -10.13 15.91 14.74
CA ALA A 226 -10.25 14.81 13.80
C ALA A 226 -10.18 13.44 14.51
N LEU A 227 -9.21 13.26 15.42
CA LEU A 227 -9.08 12.04 16.20
C LEU A 227 -10.27 11.80 17.13
N ALA A 228 -10.79 12.86 17.77
CA ALA A 228 -11.96 12.74 18.64
C ALA A 228 -13.22 12.34 17.85
N LYS A 229 -13.43 12.94 16.68
CA LYS A 229 -14.53 12.56 15.78
C LYS A 229 -14.37 11.13 15.25
N GLY A 230 -13.15 10.74 14.88
CA GLY A 230 -12.85 9.38 14.44
C GLY A 230 -13.09 8.35 15.53
N ALA A 231 -12.67 8.63 16.77
CA ALA A 231 -12.92 7.77 17.92
C ALA A 231 -14.44 7.61 18.20
N GLU A 232 -15.19 8.71 18.19
CA GLU A 232 -16.66 8.68 18.34
C GLU A 232 -17.32 7.85 17.24
N MET A 233 -16.94 8.04 15.98
CA MET A 233 -17.50 7.30 14.85
C MET A 233 -17.17 5.79 14.91
N ALA A 234 -16.05 5.42 15.52
CA ALA A 234 -15.63 4.03 15.70
C ALA A 234 -16.17 3.40 16.99
N GLY A 235 -16.99 4.09 17.77
CA GLY A 235 -17.50 3.61 19.05
C GLY A 235 -16.39 3.41 20.10
N THR A 236 -15.34 4.24 20.05
CA THR A 236 -14.23 4.15 20.99
C THR A 236 -13.92 5.51 21.64
N GLY A 237 -12.87 5.55 22.45
CA GLY A 237 -12.47 6.74 23.18
C GLY A 237 -11.15 7.34 22.70
N ILE A 238 -10.93 8.57 23.15
CA ILE A 238 -9.65 9.26 23.06
C ILE A 238 -9.26 9.77 24.43
N CYS A 239 -8.00 9.57 24.81
CA CYS A 239 -7.42 10.18 25.97
C CYS A 239 -6.80 11.54 25.58
N SER A 240 -7.01 12.57 26.42
CA SER A 240 -6.54 13.93 26.14
C SER A 240 -5.99 14.61 27.40
#